data_b5abffacd2904b11f8da27918b2db993
#
_entry.id   b5abffacd2904b11f8da27918b2db993
#
_cell.length_a   1.000
_cell.length_b   1.000
_cell.length_c   1.000
_cell.angle_alpha   90.00
_cell.angle_beta   90.00
_cell.angle_gamma   90.00
#
_symmetry.space_group_name_H-M   'P 1'
#
loop_
_entity.id
_entity.type
_entity.pdbx_description
1 polymer ?
#
loop_
_entity_poly.entity_id
_entity_poly.type
_entity_poly.pdbx_seq_one_letter_code
_entity_poly.pdbx_strand_id
1 'polypeptide(L)'
;REDLKAYHSATHLLHESLRRTLGKHVMQKGSLVAPDRLRFDFSHMKPITKEELDKINKLVNEYVEANTEVTTRIMTPKAAIEKGALAFFGEKYGEEVRVVSMGKEKETYFSTELCGGTHVKNTGNIGKFKTVSQSSIAAGVRRIEALRDKQLEDYIKNKEKLSSLSTQKDEEAIKELSSQIIKLGGKPNIENDDLRELIKNLTKQLEQLNVSSVLKDKTKNIIEEEN
;
A
#
# COMPACT_ATOMS: atom_id res chain seq x y z
N ARG A 1 -0.81 12.39 -20.60
CA ARG A 1 -1.43 11.33 -21.45
C ARG A 1 -0.64 10.02 -21.40
N GLU A 2 0.71 10.06 -21.39
CA GLU A 2 1.54 8.84 -21.32
C GLU A 2 1.37 8.14 -19.96
N ASP A 3 1.31 8.88 -18.84
CA ASP A 3 1.06 8.29 -17.51
C ASP A 3 -0.28 7.54 -17.45
N LEU A 4 -1.33 8.08 -18.07
CA LEU A 4 -2.62 7.39 -18.15
C LEU A 4 -2.53 6.06 -18.91
N LYS A 5 -1.79 6.01 -20.03
CA LYS A 5 -1.55 4.77 -20.77
C LYS A 5 -0.78 3.76 -19.93
N ALA A 6 0.24 4.23 -19.22
CA ALA A 6 1.08 3.39 -18.36
C ALA A 6 0.28 2.81 -17.20
N TYR A 7 -0.48 3.64 -16.47
CA TYR A 7 -1.35 3.16 -15.39
C TYR A 7 -2.46 2.24 -15.90
N HIS A 8 -3.04 2.52 -17.10
CA HIS A 8 -4.03 1.63 -17.68
C HIS A 8 -3.46 0.26 -18.02
N SER A 9 -2.26 0.22 -18.63
CA SER A 9 -1.58 -1.04 -18.90
C SER A 9 -1.17 -1.77 -17.61
N ALA A 10 -0.69 -1.03 -16.60
CA ALA A 10 -0.41 -1.60 -15.27
C ALA A 10 -1.66 -2.24 -14.63
N THR A 11 -2.86 -1.68 -14.87
CA THR A 11 -4.12 -2.24 -14.36
C THR A 11 -4.36 -3.65 -14.88
N HIS A 12 -4.08 -3.92 -16.16
CA HIS A 12 -4.21 -5.26 -16.76
C HIS A 12 -3.19 -6.25 -16.19
N LEU A 13 -1.93 -5.85 -16.02
CA LEU A 13 -0.94 -6.71 -15.38
C LEU A 13 -1.28 -6.98 -13.91
N LEU A 14 -1.76 -5.97 -13.18
CA LEU A 14 -2.22 -6.11 -11.81
C LEU A 14 -3.41 -7.07 -11.70
N HIS A 15 -4.41 -6.94 -12.58
CA HIS A 15 -5.60 -7.79 -12.59
C HIS A 15 -5.22 -9.26 -12.74
N GLU A 16 -4.40 -9.60 -13.72
CA GLU A 16 -3.96 -10.99 -13.92
C GLU A 16 -3.03 -11.47 -12.79
N SER A 17 -2.16 -10.59 -12.24
CA SER A 17 -1.33 -10.93 -11.07
C SER A 17 -2.17 -11.28 -9.84
N LEU A 18 -3.25 -10.53 -9.61
CA LEU A 18 -4.23 -10.82 -8.57
C LEU A 18 -4.92 -12.17 -8.81
N ARG A 19 -5.36 -12.44 -10.04
CA ARG A 19 -6.00 -13.71 -10.42
C ARG A 19 -5.09 -14.91 -10.23
N ARG A 20 -3.81 -14.79 -10.64
CA ARG A 20 -2.82 -15.88 -10.48
C ARG A 20 -2.42 -16.09 -9.03
N THR A 21 -2.48 -15.07 -8.19
CA THR A 21 -2.08 -15.16 -6.78
C THR A 21 -3.23 -15.55 -5.88
N LEU A 22 -4.39 -14.90 -6.03
CA LEU A 22 -5.54 -15.06 -5.13
C LEU A 22 -6.59 -16.05 -5.66
N GLY A 23 -6.61 -16.28 -6.97
CA GLY A 23 -7.52 -17.22 -7.63
C GLY A 23 -8.42 -16.59 -8.68
N LYS A 24 -9.02 -17.46 -9.50
CA LYS A 24 -9.87 -17.08 -10.66
C LYS A 24 -11.18 -16.35 -10.28
N HIS A 25 -11.56 -16.34 -9.00
CA HIS A 25 -12.72 -15.59 -8.49
C HIS A 25 -12.48 -14.07 -8.47
N VAL A 26 -11.24 -13.64 -8.62
CA VAL A 26 -10.89 -12.22 -8.71
C VAL A 26 -11.46 -11.66 -10.02
N MET A 27 -12.40 -10.72 -9.90
CA MET A 27 -13.03 -10.01 -11.01
C MET A 27 -13.03 -8.52 -10.70
N GLN A 28 -12.76 -7.70 -11.70
CA GLN A 28 -12.85 -6.25 -11.55
C GLN A 28 -14.28 -5.82 -11.17
N LYS A 29 -14.38 -4.98 -10.14
CA LYS A 29 -15.63 -4.33 -9.69
C LYS A 29 -15.63 -2.83 -9.97
N GLY A 30 -14.46 -2.26 -10.17
CA GLY A 30 -14.25 -0.87 -10.54
C GLY A 30 -12.77 -0.59 -10.74
N SER A 31 -12.46 0.48 -11.45
CA SER A 31 -11.10 0.99 -11.56
C SER A 31 -11.09 2.50 -11.74
N LEU A 32 -10.00 3.12 -11.31
CA LEU A 32 -9.66 4.50 -11.61
C LEU A 32 -8.23 4.54 -12.13
N VAL A 33 -8.06 5.08 -13.33
CA VAL A 33 -6.76 5.37 -13.91
C VAL A 33 -6.58 6.89 -13.94
N ALA A 34 -5.70 7.41 -13.10
CA ALA A 34 -5.36 8.83 -13.00
C ALA A 34 -3.88 9.06 -13.37
N PRO A 35 -3.44 10.31 -13.65
CA PRO A 35 -2.04 10.58 -13.98
C PRO A 35 -1.06 10.31 -12.85
N ASP A 36 -1.55 10.29 -11.62
CA ASP A 36 -0.78 10.19 -10.36
C ASP A 36 -0.91 8.84 -9.67
N ARG A 37 -1.92 8.03 -10.01
CA ARG A 37 -2.18 6.73 -9.40
C ARG A 37 -3.12 5.86 -10.20
N LEU A 38 -3.15 4.57 -9.87
CA LEU A 38 -4.26 3.69 -10.20
C LEU A 38 -4.96 3.20 -8.93
N ARG A 39 -6.26 2.93 -9.06
CA ARG A 39 -7.08 2.25 -8.06
C ARG A 39 -7.80 1.10 -8.73
N PHE A 40 -7.79 -0.06 -8.11
CA PHE A 40 -8.43 -1.26 -8.62
C PHE A 40 -9.28 -1.91 -7.54
N ASP A 41 -10.58 -2.03 -7.83
CA ASP A 41 -11.57 -2.65 -6.95
C ASP A 41 -11.93 -4.01 -7.51
N PHE A 42 -11.91 -5.06 -6.69
CA PHE A 42 -12.10 -6.44 -7.17
C PHE A 42 -12.75 -7.34 -6.12
N SER A 43 -13.35 -8.43 -6.57
CA SER A 43 -13.98 -9.43 -5.72
C SER A 43 -12.92 -10.26 -4.97
N HIS A 44 -12.91 -10.15 -3.63
CA HIS A 44 -12.12 -10.98 -2.75
C HIS A 44 -12.59 -10.84 -1.30
N MET A 45 -12.75 -11.98 -0.60
CA MET A 45 -13.38 -12.00 0.73
C MET A 45 -12.41 -11.68 1.87
N LYS A 46 -11.13 -12.07 1.72
CA LYS A 46 -10.13 -11.98 2.79
C LYS A 46 -9.20 -10.77 2.59
N PRO A 47 -8.56 -10.24 3.66
CA PRO A 47 -7.42 -9.36 3.52
C PRO A 47 -6.29 -10.06 2.74
N ILE A 48 -5.60 -9.30 1.90
CA ILE A 48 -4.42 -9.80 1.17
C ILE A 48 -3.25 -9.78 2.15
N THR A 49 -2.53 -10.88 2.28
CA THR A 49 -1.35 -10.94 3.14
C THR A 49 -0.17 -10.16 2.54
N LYS A 50 0.84 -9.91 3.34
CA LYS A 50 2.06 -9.23 2.87
C LYS A 50 2.76 -10.06 1.80
N GLU A 51 2.86 -11.37 2.00
CA GLU A 51 3.47 -12.31 1.07
C GLU A 51 2.73 -12.36 -0.27
N GLU A 52 1.39 -12.33 -0.25
CA GLU A 52 0.56 -12.25 -1.45
C GLU A 52 0.76 -10.93 -2.18
N LEU A 53 0.79 -9.78 -1.45
CA LEU A 53 1.08 -8.47 -2.05
C LEU A 53 2.49 -8.40 -2.67
N ASP A 54 3.49 -8.95 -1.99
CA ASP A 54 4.85 -8.99 -2.49
C ASP A 54 4.94 -9.85 -3.76
N LYS A 55 4.24 -10.98 -3.81
CA LYS A 55 4.13 -11.84 -5.00
C LYS A 55 3.43 -11.12 -6.16
N ILE A 56 2.33 -10.40 -5.89
CA ILE A 56 1.61 -9.61 -6.90
C ILE A 56 2.51 -8.52 -7.47
N ASN A 57 3.18 -7.74 -6.62
CA ASN A 57 4.13 -6.71 -7.05
C ASN A 57 5.28 -7.29 -7.87
N LYS A 58 5.82 -8.44 -7.46
CA LYS A 58 6.88 -9.14 -8.18
C LYS A 58 6.41 -9.55 -9.57
N LEU A 59 5.25 -10.19 -9.70
CA LEU A 59 4.69 -10.61 -10.98
C LEU A 59 4.50 -9.42 -11.93
N VAL A 60 3.91 -8.31 -11.46
CA VAL A 60 3.74 -7.11 -12.31
C VAL A 60 5.10 -6.62 -12.80
N ASN A 61 6.10 -6.48 -11.91
CA ASN A 61 7.41 -5.96 -12.29
C ASN A 61 8.18 -6.92 -13.21
N GLU A 62 8.06 -8.23 -13.07
CA GLU A 62 8.65 -9.22 -13.99
C GLU A 62 8.20 -8.99 -15.44
N TYR A 63 6.90 -8.72 -15.65
CA TYR A 63 6.38 -8.43 -17.01
C TYR A 63 6.70 -7.01 -17.48
N VAL A 64 6.84 -6.05 -16.56
CA VAL A 64 7.36 -4.72 -16.89
C VAL A 64 8.82 -4.81 -17.36
N GLU A 65 9.67 -5.52 -16.62
CA GLU A 65 11.10 -5.71 -16.93
C GLU A 65 11.32 -6.53 -18.21
N ALA A 66 10.46 -7.50 -18.49
CA ALA A 66 10.49 -8.26 -19.73
C ALA A 66 10.29 -7.39 -20.99
N ASN A 67 9.73 -6.19 -20.84
CA ASN A 67 9.58 -5.16 -21.87
C ASN A 67 9.02 -5.68 -23.20
N THR A 68 7.98 -6.51 -23.12
CA THR A 68 7.35 -7.10 -24.31
C THR A 68 6.34 -6.16 -24.96
N GLU A 69 6.13 -6.34 -26.27
CA GLU A 69 5.14 -5.56 -27.03
C GLU A 69 3.71 -5.79 -26.49
N VAL A 70 2.93 -4.71 -26.43
CA VAL A 70 1.49 -4.74 -26.14
C VAL A 70 0.74 -4.81 -27.47
N THR A 71 0.12 -5.95 -27.73
CA THR A 71 -0.60 -6.19 -28.98
C THR A 71 -2.09 -5.88 -28.85
N THR A 72 -2.65 -5.39 -29.97
CA THR A 72 -4.08 -5.10 -30.07
C THR A 72 -4.64 -5.80 -31.29
N ARG A 73 -5.79 -6.50 -31.13
CA ARG A 73 -6.47 -7.18 -32.22
C ARG A 73 -7.97 -6.90 -32.16
N ILE A 74 -8.61 -6.80 -33.32
CA ILE A 74 -10.07 -6.70 -33.43
C ILE A 74 -10.55 -8.07 -33.87
N MET A 75 -11.57 -8.57 -33.17
CA MET A 75 -12.20 -9.87 -33.47
C MET A 75 -13.62 -9.93 -32.89
N THR A 76 -14.37 -10.98 -33.23
CA THR A 76 -15.69 -11.20 -32.62
C THR A 76 -15.56 -11.55 -31.12
N PRO A 77 -16.56 -11.20 -30.29
CA PRO A 77 -16.55 -11.55 -28.86
C PRO A 77 -16.33 -13.06 -28.62
N LYS A 78 -16.94 -13.91 -29.45
CA LYS A 78 -16.79 -15.36 -29.39
C LYS A 78 -15.33 -15.78 -29.60
N ALA A 79 -14.68 -15.28 -30.65
CA ALA A 79 -13.28 -15.59 -30.93
C ALA A 79 -12.33 -15.06 -29.85
N ALA A 80 -12.65 -13.92 -29.22
CA ALA A 80 -11.89 -13.39 -28.09
C ALA A 80 -11.94 -14.32 -26.87
N ILE A 81 -13.11 -14.77 -26.49
CA ILE A 81 -13.32 -15.70 -25.35
C ILE A 81 -12.63 -17.05 -25.61
N GLU A 82 -12.76 -17.60 -26.82
CA GLU A 82 -12.09 -18.84 -27.25
C GLU A 82 -10.55 -18.73 -27.13
N LYS A 83 -9.99 -17.54 -27.33
CA LYS A 83 -8.56 -17.23 -27.12
C LYS A 83 -8.21 -16.91 -25.66
N GLY A 84 -9.14 -17.07 -24.73
CA GLY A 84 -8.91 -16.84 -23.31
C GLY A 84 -8.96 -15.38 -22.86
N ALA A 85 -9.50 -14.48 -23.69
CA ALA A 85 -9.66 -13.09 -23.29
C ALA A 85 -10.68 -12.95 -22.14
N LEU A 86 -10.31 -12.19 -21.12
CA LEU A 86 -11.22 -11.82 -20.05
C LEU A 86 -12.21 -10.77 -20.56
N ALA A 87 -13.48 -11.06 -20.41
CA ALA A 87 -14.60 -10.17 -20.71
C ALA A 87 -15.21 -9.68 -19.39
N PHE A 88 -15.66 -8.44 -19.33
CA PHE A 88 -16.39 -7.92 -18.18
C PHE A 88 -17.79 -8.53 -18.13
N PHE A 89 -18.16 -9.02 -16.96
CA PHE A 89 -19.47 -9.66 -16.77
C PHE A 89 -20.60 -8.63 -16.88
N GLY A 90 -21.57 -8.87 -17.78
CA GLY A 90 -22.75 -8.02 -17.93
C GLY A 90 -22.63 -6.90 -18.96
N GLU A 91 -21.47 -6.73 -19.62
CA GLU A 91 -21.35 -5.81 -20.75
C GLU A 91 -21.93 -6.43 -22.04
N LYS A 92 -22.66 -5.60 -22.80
CA LYS A 92 -23.13 -5.97 -24.13
C LYS A 92 -22.05 -5.54 -25.14
N TYR A 93 -21.44 -6.51 -25.78
CA TYR A 93 -20.44 -6.29 -26.81
C TYR A 93 -21.10 -6.20 -28.19
N GLY A 94 -20.58 -5.34 -29.05
CA GLY A 94 -20.98 -5.28 -30.47
C GLY A 94 -20.49 -6.50 -31.26
N GLU A 95 -20.60 -6.43 -32.57
CA GLU A 95 -20.15 -7.51 -33.48
C GLU A 95 -18.63 -7.72 -33.40
N GLU A 96 -17.88 -6.67 -33.13
CA GLU A 96 -16.43 -6.69 -32.97
C GLU A 96 -15.99 -6.09 -31.64
N VAL A 97 -14.96 -6.65 -31.05
CA VAL A 97 -14.32 -6.20 -29.80
C VAL A 97 -12.82 -6.02 -30.02
N ARG A 98 -12.27 -5.06 -29.28
CA ARG A 98 -10.84 -4.85 -29.22
C ARG A 98 -10.25 -5.68 -28.07
N VAL A 99 -9.33 -6.57 -28.42
CA VAL A 99 -8.60 -7.42 -27.46
C VAL A 99 -7.18 -6.86 -27.31
N VAL A 100 -6.78 -6.60 -26.06
CA VAL A 100 -5.45 -6.15 -25.70
C VAL A 100 -4.73 -7.30 -24.99
N SER A 101 -3.52 -7.64 -25.47
CA SER A 101 -2.69 -8.69 -24.89
C SER A 101 -1.30 -8.14 -24.54
N MET A 102 -0.78 -8.49 -23.35
CA MET A 102 0.52 -8.02 -22.87
C MET A 102 1.20 -9.07 -21.97
N GLY A 103 2.53 -8.95 -21.84
CA GLY A 103 3.35 -9.90 -21.11
C GLY A 103 3.45 -11.23 -21.89
N LYS A 104 4.24 -11.26 -22.96
CA LYS A 104 4.38 -12.45 -23.83
C LYS A 104 4.95 -13.64 -23.06
N GLU A 105 4.25 -14.78 -23.10
CA GLU A 105 4.64 -16.07 -22.52
C GLU A 105 4.65 -17.12 -23.64
N LYS A 106 5.81 -17.45 -24.21
CA LYS A 106 5.90 -18.43 -25.34
C LYS A 106 4.86 -18.16 -26.43
N GLU A 107 3.82 -19.00 -26.48
CA GLU A 107 2.72 -18.92 -27.47
C GLU A 107 1.50 -18.10 -26.96
N THR A 108 1.50 -17.69 -25.69
CA THR A 108 0.38 -16.99 -25.04
C THR A 108 0.81 -15.63 -24.50
N TYR A 109 -0.08 -14.96 -23.78
CA TYR A 109 0.18 -13.73 -23.08
C TYR A 109 -0.21 -13.87 -21.61
N PHE A 110 0.48 -13.14 -20.75
CA PHE A 110 0.17 -13.06 -19.33
C PHE A 110 -1.23 -12.51 -19.10
N SER A 111 -1.54 -11.36 -19.70
CA SER A 111 -2.88 -10.77 -19.65
C SER A 111 -3.45 -10.65 -21.06
N THR A 112 -4.69 -11.05 -21.24
CA THR A 112 -5.48 -10.86 -22.46
C THR A 112 -6.89 -10.47 -22.08
N GLU A 113 -7.30 -9.25 -22.41
CA GLU A 113 -8.57 -8.67 -21.96
C GLU A 113 -9.26 -7.88 -23.05
N LEU A 114 -10.61 -7.83 -23.01
CA LEU A 114 -11.38 -6.92 -23.83
C LEU A 114 -11.20 -5.50 -23.29
N CYS A 115 -10.60 -4.61 -24.10
CA CYS A 115 -10.35 -3.25 -23.65
C CYS A 115 -10.32 -2.25 -24.81
N GLY A 116 -11.19 -1.23 -24.73
CA GLY A 116 -11.26 -0.12 -25.70
C GLY A 116 -10.27 1.03 -25.42
N GLY A 117 -9.56 1.01 -24.28
CA GLY A 117 -8.72 2.10 -23.83
C GLY A 117 -7.37 2.19 -24.52
N THR A 118 -6.58 3.20 -24.15
CA THR A 118 -5.23 3.43 -24.68
C THR A 118 -4.17 2.82 -23.78
N HIS A 119 -3.15 2.22 -24.39
CA HIS A 119 -2.08 1.48 -23.70
C HIS A 119 -0.70 1.95 -24.15
N VAL A 120 0.32 1.55 -23.41
CA VAL A 120 1.72 1.68 -23.80
C VAL A 120 2.05 0.76 -24.98
N LYS A 121 3.13 1.05 -25.69
CA LYS A 121 3.60 0.18 -26.78
C LYS A 121 4.27 -1.09 -26.26
N ASN A 122 5.05 -0.96 -25.20
CA ASN A 122 5.77 -2.04 -24.56
C ASN A 122 5.52 -2.02 -23.06
N THR A 123 5.52 -3.18 -22.41
CA THR A 123 5.29 -3.29 -20.97
C THR A 123 6.32 -2.54 -20.13
N GLY A 124 7.56 -2.41 -20.63
CA GLY A 124 8.60 -1.60 -19.97
C GLY A 124 8.28 -0.11 -19.84
N ASN A 125 7.40 0.43 -20.71
CA ASN A 125 6.94 1.83 -20.59
C ASN A 125 6.01 2.06 -19.38
N ILE A 126 5.59 1.00 -18.67
CA ILE A 126 4.86 1.11 -17.42
C ILE A 126 5.79 1.64 -16.33
N GLY A 127 7.06 1.21 -16.31
CA GLY A 127 8.04 1.55 -15.30
C GLY A 127 7.82 0.82 -13.97
N LYS A 128 8.65 1.10 -12.98
CA LYS A 128 8.61 0.43 -11.67
C LYS A 128 7.25 0.60 -11.00
N PHE A 129 6.65 -0.50 -10.60
CA PHE A 129 5.29 -0.56 -10.06
C PHE A 129 5.28 -1.05 -8.61
N LYS A 130 4.41 -0.47 -7.77
CA LYS A 130 4.16 -0.99 -6.41
C LYS A 130 2.76 -0.66 -5.92
N THR A 131 2.11 -1.62 -5.28
CA THR A 131 0.91 -1.39 -4.47
C THR A 131 1.27 -0.64 -3.19
N VAL A 132 0.54 0.43 -2.88
CA VAL A 132 0.84 1.31 -1.72
C VAL A 132 -0.23 1.25 -0.64
N SER A 133 -1.45 0.84 -0.99
CA SER A 133 -2.53 0.64 -0.03
C SER A 133 -3.45 -0.51 -0.41
N GLN A 134 -4.11 -1.09 0.60
CA GLN A 134 -5.23 -2.00 0.42
C GLN A 134 -6.31 -1.72 1.48
N SER A 135 -7.57 -1.87 1.09
CA SER A 135 -8.72 -1.70 2.00
C SER A 135 -9.89 -2.58 1.57
N SER A 136 -10.86 -2.77 2.47
CA SER A 136 -12.18 -3.29 2.15
C SER A 136 -13.11 -2.12 1.87
N ILE A 137 -13.91 -2.17 0.81
CA ILE A 137 -14.86 -1.10 0.44
C ILE A 137 -16.31 -1.54 0.52
N ALA A 138 -16.54 -2.85 0.45
CA ALA A 138 -17.86 -3.48 0.62
C ALA A 138 -17.65 -4.96 0.99
N ALA A 139 -18.73 -5.65 1.36
CA ALA A 139 -18.69 -7.08 1.59
C ALA A 139 -18.19 -7.81 0.33
N GLY A 140 -17.10 -8.55 0.45
CA GLY A 140 -16.47 -9.29 -0.65
C GLY A 140 -15.81 -8.43 -1.74
N VAL A 141 -15.62 -7.12 -1.51
CA VAL A 141 -14.91 -6.23 -2.45
C VAL A 141 -13.71 -5.56 -1.78
N ARG A 142 -12.55 -5.80 -2.36
CA ARG A 142 -11.26 -5.23 -1.94
C ARG A 142 -10.83 -4.15 -2.91
N ARG A 143 -10.11 -3.17 -2.38
CA ARG A 143 -9.47 -2.08 -3.13
C ARG A 143 -7.97 -2.14 -2.96
N ILE A 144 -7.25 -1.96 -4.06
CA ILE A 144 -5.81 -1.70 -4.08
C ILE A 144 -5.57 -0.35 -4.75
N GLU A 145 -4.64 0.43 -4.21
CA GLU A 145 -4.04 1.57 -4.90
C GLU A 145 -2.57 1.28 -5.18
N ALA A 146 -2.10 1.72 -6.34
CA ALA A 146 -0.73 1.51 -6.77
C ALA A 146 -0.16 2.76 -7.45
N LEU A 147 1.16 2.89 -7.32
CA LEU A 147 1.97 3.95 -7.91
C LEU A 147 3.04 3.35 -8.80
N ARG A 148 3.59 4.20 -9.69
CA ARG A 148 4.68 3.85 -10.60
C ARG A 148 5.73 4.95 -10.67
N ASP A 149 6.94 4.58 -11.07
CA ASP A 149 8.07 5.47 -11.37
C ASP A 149 8.19 6.66 -10.39
N LYS A 150 8.13 7.88 -10.92
CA LYS A 150 8.32 9.11 -10.15
C LYS A 150 7.33 9.24 -8.99
N GLN A 151 6.06 8.93 -9.20
CA GLN A 151 5.05 9.00 -8.15
C GLN A 151 5.36 8.01 -7.02
N LEU A 152 5.88 6.83 -7.36
CA LEU A 152 6.34 5.85 -6.39
C LEU A 152 7.59 6.33 -5.64
N GLU A 153 8.57 6.90 -6.34
CA GLU A 153 9.78 7.47 -5.71
C GLU A 153 9.44 8.59 -4.74
N ASP A 154 8.58 9.52 -5.15
CA ASP A 154 8.15 10.64 -4.32
C ASP A 154 7.38 10.14 -3.08
N TYR A 155 6.54 9.13 -3.24
CA TYR A 155 5.83 8.48 -2.13
C TYR A 155 6.81 7.84 -1.14
N ILE A 156 7.80 7.09 -1.62
CA ILE A 156 8.80 6.44 -0.77
C ILE A 156 9.60 7.49 0.01
N LYS A 157 10.13 8.52 -0.67
CA LYS A 157 10.88 9.63 -0.04
C LYS A 157 10.06 10.34 1.03
N ASN A 158 8.78 10.64 0.74
CA ASN A 158 7.90 11.28 1.71
C ASN A 158 7.63 10.39 2.92
N LYS A 159 7.44 9.08 2.71
CA LYS A 159 7.24 8.11 3.79
C LYS A 159 8.46 7.98 4.68
N GLU A 160 9.65 7.92 4.10
CA GLU A 160 10.93 7.87 4.84
C GLU A 160 11.14 9.14 5.65
N LYS A 161 10.88 10.32 5.05
CA LYS A 161 10.97 11.61 5.75
C LYS A 161 10.00 11.70 6.93
N LEU A 162 8.75 11.25 6.76
CA LEU A 162 7.77 11.23 7.85
C LEU A 162 8.17 10.25 8.95
N SER A 163 8.73 9.10 8.61
CA SER A 163 9.25 8.13 9.57
C SER A 163 10.40 8.71 10.38
N SER A 164 11.39 9.33 9.73
CA SER A 164 12.53 9.96 10.44
C SER A 164 12.11 11.10 11.35
N LEU A 165 11.16 11.95 10.91
CA LEU A 165 10.61 13.02 11.74
C LEU A 165 9.83 12.48 12.96
N SER A 166 9.12 11.35 12.80
CA SER A 166 8.46 10.68 13.94
C SER A 166 9.48 10.18 14.95
N THR A 167 10.52 9.49 14.47
CA THR A 167 11.59 8.97 15.34
C THR A 167 12.29 10.08 16.11
N GLN A 168 12.64 11.20 15.44
CA GLN A 168 13.25 12.36 16.11
C GLN A 168 12.37 12.94 17.22
N LYS A 169 11.07 13.09 16.98
CA LYS A 169 10.12 13.56 17.99
C LYS A 169 10.02 12.62 19.19
N ASP A 170 10.01 11.32 18.92
CA ASP A 170 9.95 10.31 19.97
C ASP A 170 11.24 10.33 20.82
N GLU A 171 12.44 10.50 20.21
CA GLU A 171 13.72 10.66 20.91
C GLU A 171 13.78 11.94 21.74
N GLU A 172 13.28 13.08 21.22
CA GLU A 172 13.19 14.34 21.96
C GLU A 172 12.28 14.21 23.17
N ALA A 173 11.11 13.57 23.02
CA ALA A 173 10.18 13.31 24.12
C ALA A 173 10.81 12.43 25.22
N ILE A 174 11.54 11.38 24.87
CA ILE A 174 12.27 10.52 25.79
C ILE A 174 13.30 11.32 26.57
N LYS A 175 14.06 12.16 25.90
CA LYS A 175 15.08 13.02 26.52
C LYS A 175 14.48 14.00 27.52
N GLU A 176 13.34 14.61 27.18
CA GLU A 176 12.64 15.54 28.05
C GLU A 176 12.06 14.84 29.27
N LEU A 177 11.33 13.73 29.09
CA LEU A 177 10.77 12.91 30.19
C LEU A 177 11.88 12.42 31.12
N SER A 178 12.98 11.93 30.57
CA SER A 178 14.13 11.49 31.37
C SER A 178 14.73 12.64 32.20
N SER A 179 14.84 13.84 31.64
CA SER A 179 15.31 15.02 32.36
C SER A 179 14.38 15.41 33.51
N GLN A 180 13.07 15.34 33.29
CA GLN A 180 12.07 15.63 34.35
C GLN A 180 12.10 14.61 35.47
N ILE A 181 12.25 13.31 35.16
CA ILE A 181 12.42 12.23 36.15
C ILE A 181 13.65 12.47 37.00
N ILE A 182 14.79 12.82 36.40
CA ILE A 182 16.04 13.12 37.10
C ILE A 182 15.86 14.32 38.04
N LYS A 183 15.21 15.41 37.60
CA LYS A 183 14.92 16.59 38.41
C LYS A 183 14.09 16.26 39.67
N LEU A 184 13.22 15.27 39.60
CA LEU A 184 12.45 14.77 40.72
C LEU A 184 13.18 13.73 41.60
N GLY A 185 14.49 13.51 41.31
CA GLY A 185 15.32 12.55 42.07
C GLY A 185 15.13 11.10 41.66
N GLY A 186 14.41 10.84 40.56
CA GLY A 186 14.24 9.49 40.01
C GLY A 186 15.37 9.09 39.06
N LYS A 187 15.41 7.79 38.70
CA LYS A 187 16.31 7.25 37.67
C LYS A 187 15.45 6.76 36.50
N PRO A 188 15.56 7.36 35.30
CA PRO A 188 14.78 6.94 34.13
C PRO A 188 15.05 5.47 33.79
N ASN A 189 14.01 4.68 33.57
CA ASN A 189 14.16 3.33 33.02
C ASN A 189 14.05 3.36 31.50
N ILE A 190 15.20 3.17 30.82
CA ILE A 190 15.33 3.25 29.36
C ILE A 190 15.59 1.87 28.71
N GLU A 191 15.23 0.78 29.37
CA GLU A 191 15.47 -0.59 28.90
C GLU A 191 14.35 -1.10 27.96
N ASN A 192 14.06 -0.37 26.87
CA ASN A 192 13.12 -0.81 25.84
C ASN A 192 13.53 -0.25 24.48
N ASP A 193 13.55 -1.09 23.44
CA ASP A 193 13.88 -0.71 22.07
C ASP A 193 12.69 -0.07 21.34
N ASP A 194 11.46 -0.25 21.81
CA ASP A 194 10.27 0.42 21.27
C ASP A 194 10.11 1.80 21.91
N LEU A 195 10.42 2.85 21.10
CA LEU A 195 10.39 4.24 21.56
C LEU A 195 9.02 4.67 22.10
N ARG A 196 7.93 4.19 21.53
CA ARG A 196 6.58 4.55 21.95
C ARG A 196 6.22 3.92 23.29
N GLU A 197 6.60 2.66 23.47
CA GLU A 197 6.41 1.98 24.76
C GLU A 197 7.31 2.58 25.84
N LEU A 198 8.53 2.97 25.47
CA LEU A 198 9.45 3.68 26.35
C LEU A 198 8.87 5.03 26.81
N ILE A 199 8.33 5.84 25.91
CA ILE A 199 7.64 7.11 26.25
C ILE A 199 6.50 6.86 27.24
N LYS A 200 5.66 5.85 26.98
CA LYS A 200 4.55 5.48 27.87
C LYS A 200 5.04 5.10 29.28
N ASN A 201 6.11 4.33 29.36
CA ASN A 201 6.69 3.88 30.64
C ASN A 201 7.32 5.06 31.41
N LEU A 202 8.05 5.92 30.74
CA LEU A 202 8.63 7.12 31.35
C LEU A 202 7.57 8.11 31.81
N THR A 203 6.49 8.29 31.04
CA THR A 203 5.34 9.12 31.44
C THR A 203 4.71 8.60 32.73
N LYS A 204 4.46 7.30 32.83
CA LYS A 204 3.92 6.68 34.03
C LYS A 204 4.86 6.83 35.23
N GLN A 205 6.16 6.67 35.03
CA GLN A 205 7.19 6.85 36.08
C GLN A 205 7.20 8.30 36.58
N LEU A 206 7.12 9.28 35.67
CA LEU A 206 7.06 10.70 36.01
C LEU A 206 5.81 11.05 36.83
N GLU A 207 4.63 10.53 36.44
CA GLU A 207 3.38 10.69 37.20
C GLU A 207 3.51 10.17 38.63
N GLN A 208 4.09 8.98 38.82
CA GLN A 208 4.29 8.39 40.15
C GLN A 208 5.23 9.23 41.03
N LEU A 209 6.31 9.79 40.45
CA LEU A 209 7.23 10.64 41.15
C LEU A 209 6.58 11.98 41.56
N ASN A 210 5.80 12.58 40.65
CA ASN A 210 5.07 13.82 40.93
C ASN A 210 4.08 13.63 42.13
N VAL A 211 3.31 12.56 42.12
CA VAL A 211 2.39 12.23 43.25
C VAL A 211 3.17 12.07 44.56
N SER A 212 4.30 11.38 44.50
CA SER A 212 5.13 11.14 45.68
C SER A 212 5.76 12.43 46.23
N SER A 213 6.17 13.37 45.35
CA SER A 213 6.73 14.67 45.76
C SER A 213 5.67 15.55 46.45
N VAL A 214 4.48 15.64 45.86
CA VAL A 214 3.34 16.41 46.47
C VAL A 214 2.95 15.87 47.80
N LEU A 215 2.96 14.55 48.00
CA LEU A 215 2.68 13.94 49.30
C LEU A 215 3.75 14.28 50.35
N LYS A 216 5.05 14.27 49.96
CA LYS A 216 6.14 14.64 50.86
C LYS A 216 6.07 16.10 51.30
N ASP A 217 5.76 17.02 50.38
CA ASP A 217 5.61 18.45 50.70
C ASP A 217 4.43 18.71 51.62
N LYS A 218 3.30 18.05 51.41
CA LYS A 218 2.14 18.13 52.35
C LYS A 218 2.48 17.60 53.74
N THR A 219 3.19 16.48 53.85
CA THR A 219 3.60 15.90 55.14
C THR A 219 4.58 16.82 55.85
N LYS A 220 5.49 17.48 55.17
CA LYS A 220 6.45 18.43 55.74
C LYS A 220 5.74 19.66 56.28
N ASN A 221 4.80 20.24 55.56
CA ASN A 221 4.01 21.39 56.00
C ASN A 221 3.16 21.07 57.25
N ILE A 222 2.58 19.89 57.33
CA ILE A 222 1.81 19.46 58.52
C ILE A 222 2.72 19.36 59.79
N ILE A 223 3.95 18.85 59.62
CA ILE A 223 4.91 18.72 60.72
C ILE A 223 5.44 20.12 61.15
N GLU A 224 5.56 21.07 60.23
CA GLU A 224 5.99 22.45 60.53
C GLU A 224 4.87 23.28 61.18
N GLU A 225 3.59 22.94 60.99
CA GLU A 225 2.43 23.59 61.63
C GLU A 225 2.13 23.03 63.06
N GLU A 226 2.62 21.83 63.42
CA GLU A 226 2.43 21.20 64.74
C GLU A 226 3.58 21.47 65.74
N ASN A 227 4.66 22.20 65.35
CA ASN A 227 5.76 22.63 66.23
C ASN A 227 5.75 24.16 66.43
#